data_56b3086612b4d91c9432e637f6f4624b
#
_entry.id   56b3086612b4d91c9432e637f6f4624b
#
_cell.length_a   1.000
_cell.length_b   1.000
_cell.length_c   1.000
_cell.angle_alpha   90.00
_cell.angle_beta   90.00
_cell.angle_gamma   90.00
#
_symmetry.space_group_name_H-M   'P 1'
#
loop_
_entity.id
_entity.type
_entity.pdbx_description
1 polymer ?
#
loop_
_entity_poly.entity_id
_entity_poly.type
_entity_poly.pdbx_seq_one_letter_code
_entity_poly.pdbx_strand_id
1 'polypeptide(L)'
;QRQMCIRDRVYISDFGKHKGDCCLVAELDKRIIGAVWVRIMNDYGHIDDETPSFAISLYPEYRNHGIGTALMKSMLKLLKAENYKQASLAVQKANYAVKMYKNVGFEIVGENAEEYIMAYRF
;
A
#
# COMPACT_ATOMS: atom_id res chain seq x y z
N GLN A 1 -0.22 3.39 16.87
CA GLN A 1 -1.47 4.16 16.94
C GLN A 1 -2.54 3.57 16.05
N ARG A 2 -3.75 3.58 16.52
CA ARG A 2 -4.91 3.14 15.75
C ARG A 2 -5.63 4.34 15.18
N GLN A 3 -6.05 4.22 13.94
CA GLN A 3 -6.84 5.22 13.25
C GLN A 3 -8.11 4.58 12.77
N MET A 4 -9.26 5.13 13.14
CA MET A 4 -10.52 4.69 12.59
C MET A 4 -10.61 5.17 11.15
N CYS A 5 -10.98 4.26 10.23
CA CYS A 5 -11.11 4.62 8.84
C CYS A 5 -12.28 3.88 8.27
N ILE A 6 -13.08 4.42 7.42
CA ILE A 6 -14.18 3.80 6.73
C ILE A 6 -15.30 3.34 7.69
N ARG A 7 -15.91 3.55 8.40
CA ARG A 7 -16.96 3.12 9.32
C ARG A 7 -16.37 2.89 10.69
N ASP A 8 -17.20 2.94 11.67
CA ASP A 8 -16.84 2.92 13.07
C ASP A 8 -16.20 1.61 13.54
N ARG A 9 -16.15 0.59 12.67
CA ARG A 9 -15.72 -0.74 13.05
C ARG A 9 -14.37 -1.15 12.47
N VAL A 10 -13.82 -0.37 11.53
CA VAL A 10 -12.55 -0.70 10.90
C VAL A 10 -11.48 0.27 11.38
N TYR A 11 -10.40 -0.27 11.88
CA TYR A 11 -9.27 0.52 12.39
C TYR A 11 -8.00 0.15 11.65
N ILE A 12 -7.19 1.16 11.36
CA ILE A 12 -5.86 0.94 10.80
C ILE A 12 -4.85 1.24 11.89
N SER A 13 -3.94 0.31 12.12
CA SER A 13 -2.91 0.44 13.13
C SER A 13 -1.55 -0.01 12.61
N ASP A 14 -0.51 0.54 13.23
CA ASP A 14 0.87 0.19 12.94
C ASP A 14 1.15 -1.19 13.59
N PHE A 15 1.55 -2.15 12.78
CA PHE A 15 1.78 -3.52 13.25
C PHE A 15 3.26 -3.77 13.54
N GLY A 16 4.15 -3.04 12.92
CA GLY A 16 5.56 -3.20 13.14
C GLY A 16 6.36 -2.27 12.23
N LYS A 17 7.50 -1.83 12.74
CA LYS A 17 8.34 -0.89 12.00
C LYS A 17 9.80 -1.22 12.24
N HIS A 18 10.51 -1.47 11.16
CA HIS A 18 11.95 -1.57 11.14
C HIS A 18 12.48 -0.53 10.16
N LYS A 19 13.76 -0.23 10.21
CA LYS A 19 14.34 0.72 9.28
C LYS A 19 14.08 0.29 7.84
N GLY A 20 13.35 1.11 7.10
CA GLY A 20 12.97 0.82 5.72
C GLY A 20 11.78 -0.12 5.54
N ASP A 21 11.25 -0.68 6.63
CA ASP A 21 10.11 -1.60 6.60
C ASP A 21 9.01 -1.07 7.49
N CYS A 22 7.80 -0.99 6.97
CA CYS A 22 6.60 -0.61 7.72
C CYS A 22 5.44 -1.50 7.35
N CYS A 23 4.58 -1.79 8.30
CA CYS A 23 3.35 -2.55 8.05
C CYS A 23 2.18 -1.89 8.78
N LEU A 24 1.10 -1.62 8.04
CA LEU A 24 -0.17 -1.19 8.62
C LEU A 24 -1.20 -2.28 8.39
N VAL A 25 -2.04 -2.52 9.37
CA VAL A 25 -3.10 -3.53 9.27
C VAL A 25 -4.46 -2.86 9.45
N ALA A 26 -5.46 -3.43 8.79
CA ALA A 26 -6.86 -3.09 9.00
C ALA A 26 -7.49 -4.14 9.89
N GLU A 27 -8.15 -3.71 10.96
CA GLU A 27 -8.82 -4.59 11.92
C GLU A 27 -10.31 -4.33 11.93
N LEU A 28 -11.09 -5.41 12.01
CA LEU A 28 -12.52 -5.38 12.20
C LEU A 28 -12.84 -6.37 13.32
N ASP A 29 -13.44 -5.88 14.41
CA ASP A 29 -13.81 -6.71 15.56
C ASP A 29 -12.62 -7.53 16.09
N LYS A 30 -11.45 -6.88 16.21
CA LYS A 30 -10.20 -7.47 16.70
C LYS A 30 -9.59 -8.52 15.76
N ARG A 31 -10.09 -8.62 14.55
CA ARG A 31 -9.57 -9.54 13.54
C ARG A 31 -8.86 -8.74 12.44
N ILE A 32 -7.68 -9.16 12.06
CA ILE A 32 -6.96 -8.54 10.95
C ILE A 32 -7.60 -9.00 9.64
N ILE A 33 -8.07 -8.05 8.84
CA ILE A 33 -8.75 -8.33 7.57
C ILE A 33 -7.94 -7.89 6.36
N GLY A 34 -6.90 -7.12 6.56
CA GLY A 34 -6.02 -6.68 5.48
C GLY A 34 -4.75 -6.05 6.02
N ALA A 35 -3.77 -5.91 5.17
CA ALA A 35 -2.50 -5.32 5.53
C ALA A 35 -1.87 -4.66 4.30
N VAL A 36 -1.14 -3.59 4.53
CA VAL A 36 -0.25 -2.99 3.55
C VAL A 36 1.13 -2.87 4.18
N TRP A 37 2.16 -3.22 3.43
CA TRP A 37 3.53 -3.09 3.93
C TRP A 37 4.43 -2.53 2.84
N VAL A 38 5.52 -1.93 3.27
CA VAL A 38 6.54 -1.40 2.39
C VAL A 38 7.90 -1.91 2.84
N ARG A 39 8.77 -2.13 1.88
CA ARG A 39 10.15 -2.56 2.13
C ARG A 39 11.05 -1.96 1.06
N ILE A 40 12.29 -1.71 1.43
CA ILE A 40 13.30 -1.40 0.44
C ILE A 40 13.98 -2.72 0.08
N MET A 41 13.62 -3.24 -1.09
CA MET A 41 14.10 -4.54 -1.57
C MET A 41 14.49 -4.43 -3.04
N ASN A 42 15.43 -5.27 -3.42
CA ASN A 42 15.86 -5.36 -4.80
C ASN A 42 15.00 -6.37 -5.55
N ASP A 43 13.77 -6.00 -5.83
CA ASP A 43 12.80 -6.82 -6.56
C ASP A 43 12.33 -6.09 -7.82
N TYR A 44 11.32 -6.66 -8.50
CA TYR A 44 10.84 -6.08 -9.76
C TYR A 44 10.26 -4.67 -9.57
N GLY A 45 9.63 -4.39 -8.43
CA GLY A 45 9.09 -3.07 -8.12
C GLY A 45 10.12 -2.07 -7.64
N HIS A 46 11.39 -2.47 -7.54
CA HIS A 46 12.46 -1.63 -7.02
C HIS A 46 12.86 -0.58 -8.06
N ILE A 47 12.84 0.68 -7.67
CA ILE A 47 13.29 1.81 -8.48
C ILE A 47 14.70 2.23 -8.06
N ASP A 48 14.91 2.44 -6.76
CA ASP A 48 16.21 2.72 -6.17
C ASP A 48 16.19 2.37 -4.68
N ASP A 49 17.32 2.48 -4.02
CA ASP A 49 17.47 2.07 -2.61
C ASP A 49 16.78 3.04 -1.63
N GLU A 50 16.26 4.16 -2.12
CA GLU A 50 15.54 5.13 -1.29
C GLU A 50 14.03 5.09 -1.51
N THR A 51 13.56 4.21 -2.39
CA THR A 51 12.15 4.11 -2.77
C THR A 51 11.55 2.82 -2.21
N PRO A 52 10.69 2.91 -1.20
CA PRO A 52 10.04 1.71 -0.68
C PRO A 52 9.04 1.13 -1.68
N SER A 53 8.96 -0.19 -1.70
CA SER A 53 8.03 -0.94 -2.52
C SER A 53 6.84 -1.38 -1.69
N PHE A 54 5.63 -1.17 -2.21
CA PHE A 54 4.38 -1.52 -1.56
C PHE A 54 3.95 -2.94 -1.89
N ALA A 55 3.34 -3.59 -0.91
CA ALA A 55 2.52 -4.77 -1.13
C ALA A 55 1.27 -4.63 -0.26
N ILE A 56 0.15 -5.14 -0.74
CA ILE A 56 -1.13 -5.06 -0.03
C ILE A 56 -1.85 -6.39 -0.15
N SER A 57 -2.51 -6.78 0.93
CA SER A 57 -3.36 -7.97 0.97
C SER A 57 -4.64 -7.65 1.72
N LEU A 58 -5.76 -8.14 1.20
CA LEU A 58 -7.08 -7.92 1.79
C LEU A 58 -7.92 -9.15 1.48
N TYR A 59 -8.61 -9.69 2.49
CA TYR A 59 -9.51 -10.81 2.23
C TYR A 59 -10.56 -10.43 1.19
N PRO A 60 -10.90 -11.36 0.26
CA PRO A 60 -11.81 -11.03 -0.83
C PRO A 60 -13.16 -10.47 -0.40
N GLU A 61 -13.71 -10.94 0.72
CA GLU A 61 -15.00 -10.47 1.21
C GLU A 61 -14.99 -9.02 1.67
N TYR A 62 -13.82 -8.42 1.84
CA TYR A 62 -13.69 -7.02 2.26
C TYR A 62 -13.28 -6.10 1.12
N ARG A 63 -13.17 -6.63 -0.10
CA ARG A 63 -12.85 -5.82 -1.27
C ARG A 63 -14.04 -4.93 -1.65
N ASN A 64 -13.75 -3.85 -2.36
CA ASN A 64 -14.75 -2.89 -2.84
C ASN A 64 -15.49 -2.14 -1.72
N HIS A 65 -14.89 -2.08 -0.54
CA HIS A 65 -15.42 -1.31 0.60
C HIS A 65 -14.55 -0.11 0.96
N GLY A 66 -13.58 0.21 0.13
CA GLY A 66 -12.68 1.33 0.38
C GLY A 66 -11.56 1.05 1.37
N ILE A 67 -11.46 -0.18 1.91
CA ILE A 67 -10.46 -0.52 2.92
C ILE A 67 -9.05 -0.50 2.31
N GLY A 68 -8.89 -1.07 1.12
CA GLY A 68 -7.60 -1.05 0.43
C GLY A 68 -7.12 0.37 0.14
N THR A 69 -8.03 1.22 -0.33
CA THR A 69 -7.72 2.63 -0.58
C THR A 69 -7.29 3.33 0.71
N ALA A 70 -7.97 3.06 1.81
CA ALA A 70 -7.63 3.66 3.10
C ALA A 70 -6.27 3.18 3.61
N LEU A 71 -5.97 1.89 3.47
CA LEU A 71 -4.66 1.35 3.82
C LEU A 71 -3.55 2.03 3.02
N MET A 72 -3.75 2.16 1.70
CA MET A 72 -2.78 2.81 0.83
C MET A 72 -2.55 4.27 1.23
N LYS A 73 -3.64 5.02 1.44
CA LYS A 73 -3.54 6.43 1.83
C LYS A 73 -2.85 6.61 3.18
N SER A 74 -3.14 5.73 4.13
CA SER A 74 -2.51 5.78 5.45
C SER A 74 -1.01 5.52 5.36
N MET A 75 -0.60 4.55 4.54
CA MET A 75 0.82 4.27 4.34
C MET A 75 1.52 5.42 3.62
N LEU A 76 0.89 6.00 2.60
CA LEU A 76 1.47 7.16 1.91
C LEU A 76 1.68 8.34 2.86
N LYS A 77 0.72 8.58 3.74
CA LYS A 77 0.84 9.63 4.76
C LYS A 77 2.02 9.37 5.69
N LEU A 78 2.19 8.13 6.13
CA LEU A 78 3.31 7.74 6.99
C LEU A 78 4.65 7.95 6.27
N LEU A 79 4.76 7.50 5.02
CA LEU A 79 5.99 7.64 4.25
C LEU A 79 6.34 9.10 3.98
N LYS A 80 5.34 9.92 3.71
CA LYS A 80 5.56 11.36 3.55
C LYS A 80 6.11 11.98 4.82
N ALA A 81 5.58 11.59 5.98
CA ALA A 81 6.05 12.08 7.28
C ALA A 81 7.49 11.64 7.56
N GLU A 82 7.93 10.52 6.98
CA GLU A 82 9.30 10.04 7.12
C GLU A 82 10.23 10.56 6.02
N ASN A 83 9.75 11.51 5.21
CA ASN A 83 10.55 12.21 4.20
C ASN A 83 10.97 11.37 3.00
N TYR A 84 10.27 10.29 2.71
CA TYR A 84 10.47 9.59 1.44
C TYR A 84 9.97 10.46 0.30
N LYS A 85 10.63 10.37 -0.85
CA LYS A 85 10.29 11.20 -2.01
C LYS A 85 9.28 10.53 -2.92
N GLN A 86 9.25 9.21 -2.93
CA GLN A 86 8.34 8.43 -3.76
C GLN A 86 8.19 7.03 -3.19
N ALA A 87 7.18 6.33 -3.70
CA ALA A 87 6.93 4.93 -3.37
C ALA A 87 6.57 4.19 -4.65
N SER A 88 6.81 2.90 -4.72
CA SER A 88 6.56 2.12 -5.91
C SER A 88 5.81 0.83 -5.58
N LEU A 89 5.28 0.19 -6.61
CA LEU A 89 4.69 -1.13 -6.52
C LEU A 89 4.77 -1.81 -7.88
N ALA A 90 4.67 -3.13 -7.87
CA ALA A 90 4.48 -3.92 -9.09
C ALA A 90 3.11 -4.58 -8.99
N VAL A 91 2.37 -4.62 -10.09
CA VAL A 91 1.02 -5.18 -10.11
C VAL A 91 0.76 -5.84 -11.46
N GLN A 92 0.11 -6.98 -11.45
CA GLN A 92 -0.29 -7.66 -12.68
C GLN A 92 -1.29 -6.79 -13.44
N LYS A 93 -1.12 -6.69 -14.77
CA LYS A 93 -1.95 -5.84 -15.61
C LYS A 93 -3.43 -6.19 -15.53
N ALA A 94 -3.75 -7.46 -15.32
CA ALA A 94 -5.14 -7.92 -15.20
C ALA A 94 -5.73 -7.75 -13.80
N ASN A 95 -4.94 -7.27 -12.83
CA ASN A 95 -5.40 -7.13 -11.46
C ASN A 95 -6.36 -5.93 -11.35
N TYR A 96 -7.51 -6.15 -10.71
CA TYR A 96 -8.50 -5.09 -10.49
C TYR A 96 -7.92 -3.90 -9.69
N ALA A 97 -6.90 -4.14 -8.89
CA ALA A 97 -6.32 -3.11 -8.03
C ALA A 97 -5.58 -2.02 -8.81
N VAL A 98 -5.25 -2.24 -10.09
CA VAL A 98 -4.62 -1.20 -10.93
C VAL A 98 -5.44 0.08 -10.89
N LYS A 99 -6.77 -0.03 -11.03
CA LYS A 99 -7.65 1.14 -11.00
C LYS A 99 -7.61 1.83 -9.63
N MET A 100 -7.57 1.05 -8.55
CA MET A 100 -7.46 1.61 -7.20
C MET A 100 -6.17 2.39 -7.04
N TYR A 101 -5.05 1.84 -7.49
CA TYR A 101 -3.76 2.51 -7.39
C TYR A 101 -3.74 3.82 -8.18
N LYS A 102 -4.31 3.83 -9.39
CA LYS A 102 -4.44 5.06 -10.18
C LYS A 102 -5.28 6.09 -9.47
N ASN A 103 -6.39 5.68 -8.87
CA ASN A 103 -7.28 6.59 -8.14
C ASN A 103 -6.61 7.18 -6.90
N VAL A 104 -5.70 6.45 -6.27
CA VAL A 104 -4.93 6.95 -5.13
C VAL A 104 -3.88 7.96 -5.58
N GLY A 105 -3.40 7.85 -6.81
CA GLY A 105 -2.42 8.80 -7.37
C GLY A 105 -1.15 8.15 -7.92
N PHE A 106 -1.09 6.82 -7.97
CA PHE A 106 0.03 6.14 -8.60
C PHE A 106 -0.04 6.25 -10.11
N GLU A 107 1.11 6.34 -10.75
CA GLU A 107 1.24 6.40 -12.20
C GLU A 107 2.08 5.22 -12.69
N ILE A 108 1.78 4.74 -13.89
CA ILE A 108 2.56 3.69 -14.53
C ILE A 108 3.88 4.30 -15.01
N VAL A 109 5.00 3.77 -14.52
CA VAL A 109 6.33 4.25 -14.90
C VAL A 109 7.14 3.20 -15.66
N GLY A 110 6.67 1.97 -15.70
CA GLY A 110 7.31 0.90 -16.46
C GLY A 110 6.38 -0.30 -16.57
N GLU A 111 6.76 -1.25 -17.44
CA GLU A 111 5.99 -2.47 -17.59
C GLU A 111 6.81 -3.57 -18.25
N ASN A 112 6.38 -4.80 -18.04
CA ASN A 112 6.79 -5.94 -18.83
C ASN A 112 5.54 -6.59 -19.44
N ALA A 113 5.65 -7.82 -19.94
CA ALA A 113 4.52 -8.48 -20.58
C ALA A 113 3.33 -8.69 -19.64
N GLU A 114 3.58 -8.87 -18.33
CA GLU A 114 2.57 -9.27 -17.37
C GLU A 114 2.24 -8.23 -16.32
N GLU A 115 3.18 -7.32 -16.01
CA GLU A 115 3.06 -6.41 -14.87
C GLU A 115 3.33 -4.97 -15.25
N TYR A 116 2.67 -4.04 -14.50
CA TYR A 116 3.04 -2.64 -14.45
C TYR A 116 3.92 -2.38 -13.25
N ILE A 117 4.88 -1.47 -13.41
CA ILE A 117 5.53 -0.81 -12.28
C ILE A 117 4.88 0.54 -12.14
N MET A 118 4.38 0.85 -10.95
CA MET A 118 3.71 2.11 -10.68
C MET A 118 4.47 2.86 -9.59
N ALA A 119 4.41 4.18 -9.63
CA ALA A 119 5.06 5.03 -8.64
C ALA A 119 4.16 6.17 -8.21
N TYR A 120 4.32 6.56 -6.95
CA TYR A 120 3.65 7.71 -6.37
C TYR A 120 4.74 8.68 -5.89
N ARG A 121 4.66 9.93 -6.31
CA ARG A 121 5.59 10.97 -5.88
C ARG A 121 4.93 11.86 -4.84
N PHE A 122 5.66 12.03 -3.74
CA PHE A 122 5.18 12.89 -2.66
C PHE A 122 5.36 14.37 -2.95
#